data_5061fff3400a954572cf56586ba536d1
#
_entry.id   5061fff3400a954572cf56586ba536d1
#
_cell.length_a   1.000
_cell.length_b   1.000
_cell.length_c   1.000
_cell.angle_alpha   90.00
_cell.angle_beta   90.00
_cell.angle_gamma   90.00
#
_symmetry.space_group_name_H-M   'P 1'
#
loop_
_entity.id
_entity.type
_entity.pdbx_description
1 polymer ?
#
loop_
_entity_poly.entity_id
_entity_poly.type
_entity_poly.pdbx_seq_one_letter_code
_entity_poly.pdbx_strand_id
1 'polypeptide(L)'
;MRRILVMIFFAGFCVTSAWSQTMSSPSSAASAAAPQTARIQDPVTAALRAFLPRSRNNILGAITAMPADKFNYKPTPDQMTFAHLVVHIIGSNNSGCAKVADVATPKVEEVKETDSKDKLLAAATASFDFCGEALGRMDDSKLGDTVELFGGRQGPRAAVALGLASGWADHYGAAAMYLRLNNIVPPSAQPKK
;
A
#
# COMPACT_ATOMS: atom_id res chain seq x y z
N MET A 1 46.01 19.96 47.60
CA MET A 1 46.55 19.21 48.76
C MET A 1 47.02 17.86 48.26
N ARG A 2 48.28 17.66 48.44
CA ARG A 2 49.11 16.48 48.13
C ARG A 2 48.72 15.29 49.03
N ARG A 3 48.78 14.08 48.54
CA ARG A 3 49.23 12.87 49.26
C ARG A 3 49.17 11.70 48.24
N ILE A 4 50.33 11.30 47.75
CA ILE A 4 51.38 10.37 48.20
C ILE A 4 51.01 8.90 47.91
N LEU A 5 51.81 8.41 47.06
CA LEU A 5 52.16 7.11 46.54
C LEU A 5 52.49 6.09 47.65
N VAL A 6 52.06 4.83 47.51
CA VAL A 6 52.73 3.69 48.11
C VAL A 6 52.77 2.54 47.06
N MET A 7 54.00 2.30 46.60
CA MET A 7 54.36 1.05 45.87
C MET A 7 54.62 -0.04 46.91
N ILE A 8 54.11 -1.23 46.69
CA ILE A 8 54.55 -2.47 47.31
C ILE A 8 54.93 -3.43 46.22
N PHE A 9 56.26 -3.69 46.11
CA PHE A 9 56.83 -4.78 45.34
C PHE A 9 56.65 -6.11 46.11
N PHE A 10 56.11 -7.13 45.46
CA PHE A 10 56.30 -8.51 45.90
C PHE A 10 56.84 -9.31 44.72
N ALA A 11 58.09 -9.71 44.87
CA ALA A 11 58.74 -10.71 44.04
C ALA A 11 58.39 -12.11 44.59
N GLY A 12 57.97 -13.02 43.72
CA GLY A 12 57.63 -14.37 44.15
C GLY A 12 57.53 -15.34 42.96
N PHE A 13 58.67 -15.91 42.68
CA PHE A 13 58.94 -17.32 42.27
C PHE A 13 58.16 -17.94 41.09
N CYS A 14 58.87 -18.05 39.98
CA CYS A 14 58.55 -18.92 38.83
C CYS A 14 58.58 -20.39 39.21
N VAL A 15 57.51 -21.12 38.97
CA VAL A 15 57.48 -22.57 38.81
C VAL A 15 56.87 -22.88 37.42
N THR A 16 57.70 -23.27 36.48
CA THR A 16 57.28 -23.70 35.15
C THR A 16 56.80 -25.14 35.18
N SER A 17 55.51 -25.35 35.15
CA SER A 17 54.93 -26.66 34.84
C SER A 17 54.48 -26.64 33.37
N ALA A 18 55.23 -27.32 32.50
CA ALA A 18 54.88 -27.56 31.13
C ALA A 18 53.72 -28.54 31.06
N TRP A 19 52.55 -28.06 30.82
CA TRP A 19 51.40 -28.90 30.43
C TRP A 19 51.27 -28.83 28.92
N SER A 20 51.58 -29.95 28.25
CA SER A 20 51.28 -30.18 26.83
C SER A 20 49.73 -30.23 26.67
N GLN A 21 49.14 -29.14 26.26
CA GLN A 21 47.76 -29.17 25.79
C GLN A 21 47.75 -29.63 24.33
N THR A 22 47.28 -30.81 24.10
CA THR A 22 46.83 -31.27 22.79
C THR A 22 45.68 -30.39 22.35
N MET A 23 45.98 -29.48 21.42
CA MET A 23 44.97 -28.65 20.77
C MET A 23 44.12 -29.55 19.85
N SER A 24 42.99 -30.02 20.40
CA SER A 24 41.88 -30.52 19.55
C SER A 24 41.31 -29.33 18.82
N SER A 25 41.50 -29.28 17.51
CA SER A 25 40.86 -28.31 16.63
C SER A 25 39.34 -28.38 16.82
N PRO A 26 38.66 -27.24 17.07
CA PRO A 26 37.20 -27.27 17.09
C PRO A 26 36.73 -27.65 15.69
N SER A 27 36.02 -28.77 15.62
CA SER A 27 35.23 -29.18 14.45
C SER A 27 34.41 -28.00 14.01
N SER A 28 34.64 -27.55 12.78
CA SER A 28 33.81 -26.52 12.14
C SER A 28 32.37 -27.05 12.09
N ALA A 29 31.57 -26.72 13.11
CA ALA A 29 30.14 -26.92 13.05
C ALA A 29 29.66 -26.07 11.88
N ALA A 30 29.30 -26.72 10.77
CA ALA A 30 28.63 -26.10 9.67
C ALA A 30 27.39 -25.38 10.23
N SER A 31 27.49 -24.07 10.32
CA SER A 31 26.35 -23.20 10.65
C SER A 31 25.28 -23.49 9.59
N ALA A 32 24.23 -24.21 9.96
CA ALA A 32 23.08 -24.41 9.10
C ALA A 32 22.54 -23.01 8.81
N ALA A 33 22.77 -22.53 7.59
CA ALA A 33 22.20 -21.27 7.13
C ALA A 33 20.68 -21.34 7.32
N ALA A 34 20.13 -20.44 8.13
CA ALA A 34 18.69 -20.30 8.27
C ALA A 34 18.07 -20.21 6.86
N PRO A 35 16.91 -20.84 6.60
CA PRO A 35 16.29 -20.80 5.30
C PRO A 35 16.10 -19.34 4.91
N GLN A 36 16.80 -18.90 3.86
CA GLN A 36 16.63 -17.57 3.29
C GLN A 36 15.22 -17.52 2.73
N THR A 37 14.32 -16.77 3.39
CA THR A 37 13.02 -16.45 2.83
C THR A 37 13.26 -15.78 1.47
N ALA A 38 12.70 -16.37 0.41
CA ALA A 38 12.84 -15.83 -0.94
C ALA A 38 12.40 -14.37 -0.95
N ARG A 39 13.29 -13.48 -1.41
CA ARG A 39 12.99 -12.05 -1.50
C ARG A 39 11.92 -11.85 -2.56
N ILE A 40 10.84 -11.14 -2.20
CA ILE A 40 9.78 -10.78 -3.16
C ILE A 40 10.38 -9.80 -4.17
N GLN A 41 10.24 -10.14 -5.45
CA GLN A 41 10.60 -9.25 -6.55
C GLN A 41 9.56 -8.13 -6.66
N ASP A 42 10.02 -6.90 -6.95
CA ASP A 42 9.15 -5.73 -7.11
C ASP A 42 8.13 -5.58 -5.97
N PRO A 43 8.58 -5.46 -4.71
CA PRO A 43 7.71 -5.58 -3.54
C PRO A 43 6.60 -4.52 -3.47
N VAL A 44 6.84 -3.30 -3.96
CA VAL A 44 5.83 -2.24 -3.96
C VAL A 44 4.75 -2.52 -4.99
N THR A 45 5.15 -2.87 -6.21
CA THR A 45 4.22 -3.25 -7.28
C THR A 45 3.44 -4.52 -6.92
N ALA A 46 4.10 -5.52 -6.33
CA ALA A 46 3.45 -6.74 -5.87
C ALA A 46 2.39 -6.43 -4.80
N ALA A 47 2.69 -5.57 -3.83
CA ALA A 47 1.74 -5.13 -2.81
C ALA A 47 0.56 -4.38 -3.43
N LEU A 48 0.81 -3.46 -4.36
CA LEU A 48 -0.24 -2.68 -5.01
C LEU A 48 -1.20 -3.58 -5.81
N ARG A 49 -0.67 -4.56 -6.55
CA ARG A 49 -1.47 -5.59 -7.24
C ARG A 49 -2.30 -6.42 -6.28
N ALA A 50 -1.77 -6.74 -5.09
CA ALA A 50 -2.50 -7.52 -4.08
C ALA A 50 -3.65 -6.73 -3.44
N PHE A 51 -3.54 -5.39 -3.33
CA PHE A 51 -4.60 -4.54 -2.80
C PHE A 51 -5.76 -4.32 -3.80
N LEU A 52 -5.48 -4.29 -5.09
CA LEU A 52 -6.44 -3.92 -6.14
C LEU A 52 -7.71 -4.78 -6.13
N PRO A 53 -7.69 -6.13 -6.09
CA PRO A 53 -8.91 -6.94 -6.16
C PRO A 53 -9.86 -6.68 -5.01
N ARG A 54 -9.34 -6.55 -3.79
CA ARG A 54 -10.16 -6.24 -2.61
C ARG A 54 -10.78 -4.85 -2.72
N SER A 55 -10.00 -3.85 -3.12
CA SER A 55 -10.45 -2.47 -3.27
C SER A 55 -11.53 -2.37 -4.34
N ARG A 56 -11.30 -2.98 -5.50
CA ARG A 56 -12.28 -3.11 -6.59
C ARG A 56 -13.59 -3.71 -6.10
N ASN A 57 -13.54 -4.88 -5.49
CA ASN A 57 -14.74 -5.58 -5.01
C ASN A 57 -15.52 -4.76 -3.99
N ASN A 58 -14.84 -4.12 -3.07
CA ASN A 58 -15.45 -3.29 -2.03
C ASN A 58 -16.10 -2.05 -2.63
N ILE A 59 -15.41 -1.33 -3.50
CA ILE A 59 -15.92 -0.08 -4.09
C ILE A 59 -17.05 -0.37 -5.08
N LEU A 60 -16.88 -1.30 -6.02
CA LEU A 60 -17.94 -1.66 -6.96
C LEU A 60 -19.15 -2.26 -6.23
N GLY A 61 -18.92 -3.06 -5.19
CA GLY A 61 -19.98 -3.56 -4.32
C GLY A 61 -20.74 -2.46 -3.61
N ALA A 62 -20.06 -1.39 -3.15
CA ALA A 62 -20.70 -0.24 -2.54
C ALA A 62 -21.55 0.54 -3.54
N ILE A 63 -21.05 0.77 -4.77
CA ILE A 63 -21.79 1.42 -5.86
C ILE A 63 -23.04 0.59 -6.22
N THR A 64 -22.88 -0.72 -6.31
CA THR A 64 -23.99 -1.65 -6.61
C THR A 64 -25.06 -1.63 -5.50
N ALA A 65 -24.64 -1.59 -4.23
CA ALA A 65 -25.55 -1.65 -3.10
C ALA A 65 -26.36 -0.33 -2.89
N MET A 66 -25.78 0.83 -3.26
CA MET A 66 -26.47 2.11 -3.11
C MET A 66 -27.66 2.19 -4.08
N PRO A 67 -28.90 2.44 -3.63
CA PRO A 67 -30.05 2.67 -4.49
C PRO A 67 -29.85 3.88 -5.42
N ALA A 68 -30.39 3.84 -6.63
CA ALA A 68 -30.19 4.89 -7.63
C ALA A 68 -30.72 6.27 -7.15
N ASP A 69 -31.85 6.29 -6.44
CA ASP A 69 -32.45 7.50 -5.86
C ASP A 69 -31.61 8.11 -4.73
N LYS A 70 -30.59 7.38 -4.22
CA LYS A 70 -29.67 7.83 -3.17
C LYS A 70 -28.30 8.31 -3.69
N PHE A 71 -28.09 8.36 -4.99
CA PHE A 71 -26.82 8.84 -5.54
C PHE A 71 -26.58 10.33 -5.24
N ASN A 72 -27.64 11.12 -5.09
CA ASN A 72 -27.54 12.53 -4.69
C ASN A 72 -27.50 12.74 -3.16
N TYR A 73 -27.49 11.66 -2.35
CA TYR A 73 -27.42 11.77 -0.91
C TYR A 73 -26.10 12.36 -0.45
N LYS A 74 -26.18 13.30 0.51
CA LYS A 74 -25.06 13.91 1.23
C LYS A 74 -25.22 13.63 2.73
N PRO A 75 -24.16 13.21 3.44
CA PRO A 75 -24.21 13.09 4.91
C PRO A 75 -24.44 14.43 5.61
N THR A 76 -23.82 15.50 5.11
CA THR A 76 -24.00 16.89 5.55
C THR A 76 -24.04 17.79 4.33
N PRO A 77 -24.55 19.04 4.45
CA PRO A 77 -24.62 19.99 3.31
C PRO A 77 -23.27 20.24 2.64
N ASP A 78 -22.18 20.24 3.41
CA ASP A 78 -20.83 20.57 2.92
C ASP A 78 -20.09 19.36 2.31
N GLN A 79 -20.61 18.13 2.50
CA GLN A 79 -20.01 16.95 1.92
C GLN A 79 -20.46 16.73 0.47
N MET A 80 -19.63 16.01 -0.28
CA MET A 80 -19.96 15.61 -1.65
C MET A 80 -21.14 14.63 -1.68
N THR A 81 -21.79 14.51 -2.84
CA THR A 81 -22.79 13.47 -3.08
C THR A 81 -22.13 12.10 -3.21
N PHE A 82 -22.90 11.03 -3.03
CA PHE A 82 -22.38 9.68 -3.34
C PHE A 82 -21.96 9.55 -4.83
N ALA A 83 -22.71 10.15 -5.75
CA ALA A 83 -22.37 10.19 -7.17
C ALA A 83 -21.04 10.94 -7.41
N HIS A 84 -20.79 12.07 -6.74
CA HIS A 84 -19.53 12.79 -6.81
C HIS A 84 -18.36 11.91 -6.34
N LEU A 85 -18.51 11.21 -5.22
CA LEU A 85 -17.50 10.26 -4.75
C LEU A 85 -17.18 9.20 -5.81
N VAL A 86 -18.18 8.66 -6.50
CA VAL A 86 -17.99 7.68 -7.58
C VAL A 86 -17.22 8.28 -8.76
N VAL A 87 -17.61 9.48 -9.23
CA VAL A 87 -16.92 10.19 -10.31
C VAL A 87 -15.47 10.49 -9.94
N HIS A 88 -15.23 10.92 -8.69
CA HIS A 88 -13.89 11.16 -8.16
C HIS A 88 -13.02 9.88 -8.18
N ILE A 89 -13.57 8.75 -7.77
CA ILE A 89 -12.87 7.45 -7.80
C ILE A 89 -12.47 7.08 -9.23
N ILE A 90 -13.37 7.25 -10.19
CA ILE A 90 -13.12 6.96 -11.61
C ILE A 90 -11.95 7.81 -12.13
N GLY A 91 -11.99 9.12 -11.89
CA GLY A 91 -10.92 10.03 -12.29
C GLY A 91 -9.58 9.72 -11.63
N SER A 92 -9.60 9.42 -10.32
CA SER A 92 -8.41 9.05 -9.54
C SER A 92 -7.78 7.75 -10.03
N ASN A 93 -8.58 6.74 -10.37
CA ASN A 93 -8.11 5.49 -10.94
C ASN A 93 -7.43 5.74 -12.30
N ASN A 94 -8.13 6.40 -13.22
CA ASN A 94 -7.64 6.62 -14.57
C ASN A 94 -6.32 7.42 -14.58
N SER A 95 -6.26 8.51 -13.82
CA SER A 95 -5.04 9.35 -13.76
C SER A 95 -3.93 8.72 -12.91
N GLY A 96 -4.26 8.15 -11.76
CA GLY A 96 -3.30 7.58 -10.82
C GLY A 96 -2.66 6.29 -11.36
N CYS A 97 -3.46 5.36 -11.90
CA CYS A 97 -2.94 4.12 -12.47
C CYS A 97 -2.11 4.38 -13.74
N ALA A 98 -2.50 5.35 -14.58
CA ALA A 98 -1.70 5.78 -15.71
C ALA A 98 -0.34 6.34 -15.26
N LYS A 99 -0.35 7.22 -14.28
CA LYS A 99 0.84 7.90 -13.77
C LYS A 99 1.82 6.93 -13.08
N VAL A 100 1.31 6.02 -12.24
CA VAL A 100 2.18 5.06 -11.54
C VAL A 100 2.77 4.02 -12.47
N ALA A 101 2.04 3.59 -13.49
CA ALA A 101 2.50 2.61 -14.47
C ALA A 101 3.27 3.22 -15.64
N ASP A 102 3.40 4.56 -15.72
CA ASP A 102 4.05 5.27 -16.80
C ASP A 102 3.41 4.98 -18.17
N VAL A 103 2.08 5.00 -18.20
CA VAL A 103 1.29 4.79 -19.43
C VAL A 103 0.34 5.97 -19.68
N ALA A 104 -0.19 6.08 -20.88
CA ALA A 104 -1.17 7.11 -21.20
C ALA A 104 -2.47 6.92 -20.41
N THR A 105 -3.06 8.02 -19.94
CA THR A 105 -4.42 8.01 -19.36
C THR A 105 -5.42 7.54 -20.42
N PRO A 106 -6.35 6.63 -20.08
CA PRO A 106 -7.30 6.10 -21.04
C PRO A 106 -8.21 7.22 -21.57
N LYS A 107 -8.44 7.21 -22.87
CA LYS A 107 -9.43 8.10 -23.51
C LYS A 107 -10.82 7.51 -23.32
N VAL A 108 -11.49 7.93 -22.28
CA VAL A 108 -12.86 7.49 -21.95
C VAL A 108 -13.82 8.68 -22.00
N GLU A 109 -15.10 8.40 -22.21
CA GLU A 109 -16.14 9.43 -22.07
C GLU A 109 -16.14 9.97 -20.65
N GLU A 110 -16.20 11.29 -20.50
CA GLU A 110 -16.31 11.94 -19.20
C GLU A 110 -17.67 11.62 -18.57
N VAL A 111 -17.65 11.17 -17.32
CA VAL A 111 -18.84 10.91 -16.52
C VAL A 111 -19.12 12.07 -15.59
N LYS A 112 -20.41 12.31 -15.32
CA LYS A 112 -20.91 13.40 -14.45
C LYS A 112 -21.71 12.79 -13.30
N GLU A 113 -21.81 13.54 -12.21
CA GLU A 113 -22.64 13.16 -11.06
C GLU A 113 -24.13 12.96 -11.40
N THR A 114 -24.58 13.59 -12.49
CA THR A 114 -25.95 13.48 -12.98
C THR A 114 -26.20 12.27 -13.88
N ASP A 115 -25.16 11.51 -14.21
CA ASP A 115 -25.29 10.28 -15.00
C ASP A 115 -26.00 9.20 -14.19
N SER A 116 -26.61 8.23 -14.91
CA SER A 116 -27.31 7.13 -14.27
C SER A 116 -26.34 6.25 -13.45
N LYS A 117 -26.88 5.60 -12.41
CA LYS A 117 -26.14 4.59 -11.63
C LYS A 117 -25.43 3.58 -12.51
N ASP A 118 -26.12 3.06 -13.54
CA ASP A 118 -25.57 2.02 -14.42
C ASP A 118 -24.38 2.54 -15.24
N LYS A 119 -24.45 3.79 -15.74
CA LYS A 119 -23.34 4.44 -16.44
C LYS A 119 -22.15 4.66 -15.49
N LEU A 120 -22.40 5.14 -14.29
CA LEU A 120 -21.35 5.34 -13.28
C LEU A 120 -20.72 4.03 -12.83
N LEU A 121 -21.50 2.97 -12.63
CA LEU A 121 -20.99 1.64 -12.29
C LEU A 121 -20.16 1.04 -13.43
N ALA A 122 -20.60 1.17 -14.67
CA ALA A 122 -19.83 0.72 -15.83
C ALA A 122 -18.50 1.45 -15.96
N ALA A 123 -18.49 2.79 -15.80
CA ALA A 123 -17.27 3.59 -15.85
C ALA A 123 -16.33 3.27 -14.69
N ALA A 124 -16.85 3.08 -13.47
CA ALA A 124 -16.05 2.64 -12.33
C ALA A 124 -15.42 1.26 -12.57
N THR A 125 -16.18 0.32 -13.13
CA THR A 125 -15.67 -1.00 -13.51
C THR A 125 -14.52 -0.89 -14.50
N ALA A 126 -14.71 -0.14 -15.58
CA ALA A 126 -13.69 0.08 -16.60
C ALA A 126 -12.42 0.74 -16.02
N SER A 127 -12.56 1.68 -15.08
CA SER A 127 -11.41 2.33 -14.42
C SER A 127 -10.58 1.37 -13.58
N PHE A 128 -11.21 0.40 -12.90
CA PHE A 128 -10.51 -0.66 -12.16
C PHE A 128 -9.88 -1.69 -13.10
N ASP A 129 -10.52 -2.02 -14.21
CA ASP A 129 -9.97 -2.93 -15.22
C ASP A 129 -8.71 -2.31 -15.85
N PHE A 130 -8.75 -1.02 -16.19
CA PHE A 130 -7.58 -0.27 -16.63
C PHE A 130 -6.45 -0.28 -15.57
N CYS A 131 -6.76 -0.06 -14.28
CA CYS A 131 -5.77 -0.18 -13.21
C CYS A 131 -5.13 -1.57 -13.17
N GLY A 132 -5.93 -2.64 -13.33
CA GLY A 132 -5.43 -4.02 -13.39
C GLY A 132 -4.43 -4.23 -14.53
N GLU A 133 -4.76 -3.75 -15.73
CA GLU A 133 -3.87 -3.83 -16.89
C GLU A 133 -2.59 -3.00 -16.72
N ALA A 134 -2.73 -1.75 -16.26
CA ALA A 134 -1.60 -0.83 -16.09
C ALA A 134 -0.62 -1.37 -15.03
N LEU A 135 -1.11 -1.75 -13.86
CA LEU A 135 -0.30 -2.32 -12.79
C LEU A 135 0.28 -3.70 -13.16
N GLY A 136 -0.40 -4.47 -14.02
CA GLY A 136 0.09 -5.74 -14.54
C GLY A 136 1.40 -5.63 -15.33
N ARG A 137 1.68 -4.46 -15.89
CA ARG A 137 2.84 -4.20 -16.77
C ARG A 137 3.99 -3.48 -16.06
N MET A 138 3.82 -3.01 -14.83
CA MET A 138 4.86 -2.27 -14.12
C MET A 138 5.73 -3.18 -13.24
N ASP A 139 6.91 -2.66 -12.93
CA ASP A 139 7.84 -3.15 -11.90
C ASP A 139 8.27 -1.98 -11.00
N ASP A 140 9.17 -2.22 -10.07
CA ASP A 140 9.64 -1.19 -9.14
C ASP A 140 10.74 -0.30 -9.71
N SER A 141 11.25 -0.56 -10.93
CA SER A 141 12.42 0.12 -11.49
C SER A 141 12.23 1.64 -11.66
N LYS A 142 11.00 2.08 -11.95
CA LYS A 142 10.66 3.49 -12.17
C LYS A 142 10.08 4.20 -10.94
N LEU A 143 9.95 3.54 -9.80
CA LEU A 143 9.32 4.11 -8.61
C LEU A 143 10.07 5.31 -8.03
N GLY A 144 11.38 5.43 -8.31
CA GLY A 144 12.21 6.57 -7.93
C GLY A 144 12.08 7.79 -8.85
N ASP A 145 11.49 7.64 -10.05
CA ASP A 145 11.35 8.74 -11.01
C ASP A 145 10.54 9.89 -10.44
N THR A 146 10.97 11.12 -10.74
CA THR A 146 10.21 12.32 -10.37
C THR A 146 9.04 12.51 -11.31
N VAL A 147 7.84 12.61 -10.75
CA VAL A 147 6.58 12.84 -11.44
C VAL A 147 5.77 13.92 -10.74
N GLU A 148 4.84 14.52 -11.46
CA GLU A 148 3.84 15.40 -10.84
C GLU A 148 2.86 14.56 -10.01
N LEU A 149 2.78 14.87 -8.71
CA LEU A 149 1.85 14.24 -7.76
C LEU A 149 0.46 14.88 -7.82
N PHE A 150 -0.50 14.28 -7.12
CA PHE A 150 -1.79 14.91 -6.88
C PHE A 150 -1.58 16.30 -6.21
N GLY A 151 -2.25 17.32 -6.74
CA GLY A 151 -2.08 18.71 -6.30
C GLY A 151 -0.88 19.44 -6.91
N GLY A 152 -0.28 18.93 -8.00
CA GLY A 152 0.71 19.63 -8.82
C GLY A 152 2.14 19.64 -8.28
N ARG A 153 2.40 19.03 -7.11
CA ARG A 153 3.75 18.96 -6.54
C ARG A 153 4.59 17.88 -7.25
N GLN A 154 5.90 18.09 -7.31
CA GLN A 154 6.83 17.08 -7.80
C GLN A 154 7.24 16.11 -6.69
N GLY A 155 7.38 14.85 -7.01
CA GLY A 155 7.83 13.84 -6.06
C GLY A 155 8.05 12.47 -6.72
N PRO A 156 8.50 11.46 -5.96
CA PRO A 156 8.78 10.14 -6.51
C PRO A 156 7.48 9.46 -6.95
N ARG A 157 7.54 8.72 -8.05
CA ARG A 157 6.43 7.89 -8.55
C ARG A 157 5.87 6.93 -7.49
N ALA A 158 6.72 6.45 -6.58
CA ALA A 158 6.30 5.66 -5.42
C ALA A 158 5.23 6.36 -4.56
N ALA A 159 5.24 7.71 -4.48
CA ALA A 159 4.22 8.45 -3.75
C ALA A 159 2.84 8.34 -4.42
N VAL A 160 2.78 8.22 -5.75
CA VAL A 160 1.53 7.96 -6.48
C VAL A 160 1.03 6.54 -6.16
N ALA A 161 1.91 5.53 -6.11
CA ALA A 161 1.56 4.17 -5.75
C ALA A 161 0.95 4.08 -4.34
N LEU A 162 1.57 4.74 -3.35
CA LEU A 162 1.05 4.83 -1.99
C LEU A 162 -0.27 5.61 -1.94
N GLY A 163 -0.36 6.71 -2.71
CA GLY A 163 -1.57 7.51 -2.85
C GLY A 163 -2.76 6.72 -3.41
N LEU A 164 -2.54 5.85 -4.41
CA LEU A 164 -3.57 4.95 -4.92
C LEU A 164 -4.06 3.97 -3.86
N ALA A 165 -3.14 3.26 -3.17
CA ALA A 165 -3.50 2.27 -2.16
C ALA A 165 -4.27 2.91 -0.99
N SER A 166 -3.81 4.06 -0.49
CA SER A 166 -4.49 4.82 0.57
C SER A 166 -5.82 5.39 0.10
N GLY A 167 -5.87 5.93 -1.13
CA GLY A 167 -7.09 6.47 -1.73
C GLY A 167 -8.18 5.43 -1.88
N TRP A 168 -7.88 4.21 -2.32
CA TRP A 168 -8.87 3.14 -2.38
C TRP A 168 -9.44 2.79 -1.00
N ALA A 169 -8.60 2.79 0.05
CA ALA A 169 -9.07 2.50 1.41
C ALA A 169 -9.94 3.65 1.94
N ASP A 170 -9.52 4.90 1.73
CA ASP A 170 -10.24 6.11 2.15
C ASP A 170 -11.60 6.22 1.44
N HIS A 171 -11.62 6.14 0.11
CA HIS A 171 -12.84 6.20 -0.69
C HIS A 171 -13.82 5.07 -0.35
N TYR A 172 -13.33 3.86 -0.10
CA TYR A 172 -14.21 2.80 0.38
C TYR A 172 -14.72 3.07 1.78
N GLY A 173 -13.89 3.59 2.68
CA GLY A 173 -14.31 4.00 4.02
C GLY A 173 -15.45 5.03 3.96
N ALA A 174 -15.30 6.05 3.11
CA ALA A 174 -16.35 7.03 2.84
C ALA A 174 -17.61 6.35 2.29
N ALA A 175 -17.50 5.56 1.21
CA ALA A 175 -18.65 4.87 0.61
C ALA A 175 -19.39 3.97 1.61
N ALA A 176 -18.65 3.25 2.48
CA ALA A 176 -19.23 2.43 3.53
C ALA A 176 -20.01 3.24 4.58
N MET A 177 -19.55 4.47 4.88
CA MET A 177 -20.31 5.40 5.73
C MET A 177 -21.60 5.84 5.07
N TYR A 178 -21.56 6.21 3.77
CA TYR A 178 -22.79 6.57 3.03
C TYR A 178 -23.81 5.44 3.04
N LEU A 179 -23.37 4.19 2.85
CA LEU A 179 -24.25 3.03 2.92
C LEU A 179 -24.89 2.89 4.31
N ARG A 180 -24.11 2.94 5.38
CA ARG A 180 -24.62 2.81 6.76
C ARG A 180 -25.62 3.89 7.13
N LEU A 181 -25.37 5.14 6.72
CA LEU A 181 -26.30 6.24 6.92
C LEU A 181 -27.63 6.08 6.16
N ASN A 182 -27.66 5.19 5.17
CA ASN A 182 -28.87 4.78 4.45
C ASN A 182 -29.35 3.36 4.87
N ASN A 183 -28.92 2.85 6.03
CA ASN A 183 -29.30 1.53 6.58
C ASN A 183 -28.89 0.35 5.68
N ILE A 184 -27.81 0.49 4.90
CA ILE A 184 -27.30 -0.54 4.00
C ILE A 184 -26.01 -1.12 4.60
N VAL A 185 -25.92 -2.46 4.67
CA VAL A 185 -24.70 -3.15 5.15
C VAL A 185 -23.62 -3.07 4.06
N PRO A 186 -22.43 -2.48 4.36
CA PRO A 186 -21.36 -2.37 3.39
C PRO A 186 -20.81 -3.76 2.98
N PRO A 187 -20.23 -3.90 1.76
CA PRO A 187 -19.68 -5.16 1.26
C PRO A 187 -18.72 -5.85 2.22
N SER A 188 -17.82 -5.10 2.87
CA SER A 188 -16.84 -5.67 3.81
C SER A 188 -17.45 -6.18 5.13
N ALA A 189 -18.69 -5.82 5.44
CA ALA A 189 -19.41 -6.24 6.64
C ALA A 189 -20.47 -7.31 6.35
N GLN A 190 -20.63 -7.74 5.08
CA GLN A 190 -21.50 -8.84 4.73
C GLN A 190 -20.89 -10.18 5.16
N PRO A 191 -21.69 -11.18 5.54
CA PRO A 191 -21.20 -12.54 5.82
C PRO A 191 -20.41 -13.08 4.60
N LYS A 192 -19.24 -13.66 4.86
CA LYS A 192 -18.51 -14.38 3.80
C LYS A 192 -19.33 -15.60 3.38
N LYS A 193 -19.64 -15.71 2.11
CA LYS A 193 -20.25 -16.91 1.52
C LYS A 193 -19.24 -18.03 1.46
#